data_2a1b6a092863f44d8cbc57f78263c50a
#
_entry.id   2a1b6a092863f44d8cbc57f78263c50a
#
_cell.length_a   1.000
_cell.length_b   1.000
_cell.length_c   1.000
_cell.angle_alpha   90.00
_cell.angle_beta   90.00
_cell.angle_gamma   90.00
#
_symmetry.space_group_name_H-M   'P 1'
#
loop_
_entity.id
_entity.type
_entity.pdbx_description
1 polymer ?
#
loop_
_entity_poly.entity_id
_entity_poly.type
_entity_poly.pdbx_seq_one_letter_code
_entity_poly.pdbx_strand_id
1 'polypeptide(L)'
;IVLTGTTNRELRYPGLTLRFVRGPGPLDDDPPFLAFRASSLSRALLENLQVTRRRADLALPMEDIEKRLEELVAVKGEPELNRLRDRSRQIARDLGWHRGYERLVGIIAALLGTGDANRVTSRQAHARAVGSPYDSPRLARLELLFGSLRHCPLPELVDDSSDSAHFVNKAFFDAYFSNYIEGTTFEVEEAESIVFDGKIPDARPTDAHDILGTHAIVADPNQMRSVPASFHDFERLLALRHRTLMAERPEARPGRYKDRPNRAGSTFFVPPELVRGTLENGFALYQDLPPGMARAIFVMFLVAEVHPFTDGNGRLARIMMNAELFSRGLATIIIPNVYRDDYLGGLRALSRRERAEPLIAMLVKAHQFSHRRYAPYPDALKDLRRRNWFAEPGEAKLVV
;
A
#
# COMPACT_ATOMS: atom_id res chain seq x y z
N ILE A 1 -23.31 23.74 -14.06
CA ILE A 1 -22.31 24.82 -14.17
C ILE A 1 -22.91 26.09 -13.57
N VAL A 2 -22.19 26.79 -12.71
CA VAL A 2 -22.58 28.07 -12.13
C VAL A 2 -21.74 29.17 -12.76
N LEU A 3 -22.41 30.22 -13.26
CA LEU A 3 -21.81 31.39 -13.88
C LEU A 3 -22.19 32.65 -13.07
N THR A 4 -21.22 33.43 -12.68
CA THR A 4 -21.46 34.72 -11.99
C THR A 4 -21.72 35.81 -13.01
N GLY A 5 -22.74 36.66 -12.76
CA GLY A 5 -23.13 37.74 -13.64
C GLY A 5 -24.00 38.76 -12.95
N THR A 6 -24.70 39.58 -13.72
CA THR A 6 -25.55 40.67 -13.21
C THR A 6 -26.98 40.21 -12.91
N THR A 7 -27.41 39.06 -13.42
CA THR A 7 -28.79 38.55 -13.31
C THR A 7 -28.82 37.11 -12.80
N ASN A 8 -29.93 36.72 -12.16
CA ASN A 8 -30.19 35.35 -11.83
C ASN A 8 -31.04 34.71 -12.96
N ARG A 9 -30.52 33.60 -13.56
CA ARG A 9 -31.20 32.87 -14.63
C ARG A 9 -30.76 31.40 -14.61
N GLU A 10 -31.64 30.53 -14.98
CA GLU A 10 -31.33 29.11 -15.20
C GLU A 10 -31.68 28.69 -16.62
N LEU A 11 -30.78 27.99 -17.30
CA LEU A 11 -30.97 27.37 -18.60
C LEU A 11 -30.72 25.88 -18.45
N ARG A 12 -31.67 25.08 -18.88
CA ARG A 12 -31.61 23.61 -18.85
C ARG A 12 -31.48 23.04 -20.24
N TYR A 13 -30.50 22.19 -20.43
CA TYR A 13 -30.25 21.41 -21.62
C TYR A 13 -30.20 19.91 -21.24
N PRO A 14 -30.38 18.97 -22.16
CA PRO A 14 -30.17 17.57 -21.88
C PRO A 14 -28.76 17.33 -21.29
N GLY A 15 -28.70 16.85 -20.06
CA GLY A 15 -27.42 16.57 -19.35
C GLY A 15 -26.66 17.79 -18.86
N LEU A 16 -27.17 19.02 -19.04
CA LEU A 16 -26.47 20.24 -18.61
C LEU A 16 -27.44 21.31 -18.08
N THR A 17 -27.20 21.79 -16.88
CA THR A 17 -27.86 22.96 -16.32
C THR A 17 -26.86 24.10 -16.14
N LEU A 18 -27.14 25.25 -16.74
CA LEU A 18 -26.40 26.51 -16.55
C LEU A 18 -27.18 27.41 -15.59
N ARG A 19 -26.57 27.76 -14.45
CA ARG A 19 -27.15 28.67 -13.48
C ARG A 19 -26.36 29.98 -13.48
N PHE A 20 -27.00 31.08 -13.84
CA PHE A 20 -26.45 32.41 -13.67
C PHE A 20 -26.84 32.94 -12.29
N VAL A 21 -25.86 33.41 -11.54
CA VAL A 21 -26.08 33.96 -10.20
C VAL A 21 -25.48 35.35 -10.12
N ARG A 22 -26.17 36.27 -9.43
CA ARG A 22 -25.64 37.61 -9.20
C ARG A 22 -24.41 37.52 -8.26
N GLY A 23 -23.28 38.07 -8.71
CA GLY A 23 -22.02 38.02 -7.95
C GLY A 23 -20.95 38.94 -8.55
N PRO A 24 -19.77 39.03 -7.92
CA PRO A 24 -18.66 39.84 -8.39
C PRO A 24 -18.16 39.41 -9.76
N GLY A 25 -17.64 40.38 -10.53
CA GLY A 25 -17.00 40.14 -11.83
C GLY A 25 -15.71 39.30 -11.71
N PRO A 26 -15.06 39.00 -12.84
CA PRO A 26 -13.80 38.26 -12.83
C PRO A 26 -12.67 39.11 -12.19
N LEU A 27 -11.72 38.43 -11.58
CA LEU A 27 -10.47 39.00 -11.08
C LEU A 27 -9.36 38.85 -12.15
N ASP A 28 -8.27 39.62 -12.04
CA ASP A 28 -7.18 39.62 -13.02
C ASP A 28 -6.51 38.26 -13.17
N ASP A 29 -6.41 37.51 -12.08
CA ASP A 29 -5.81 36.16 -12.03
C ASP A 29 -6.80 35.02 -12.31
N ASP A 30 -8.05 35.32 -12.61
CA ASP A 30 -9.01 34.30 -13.07
C ASP A 30 -8.64 33.88 -14.50
N PRO A 31 -8.33 32.58 -14.75
CA PRO A 31 -7.87 32.12 -16.05
C PRO A 31 -8.98 32.21 -17.11
N PRO A 32 -8.64 32.51 -18.37
CA PRO A 32 -9.61 32.49 -19.46
C PRO A 32 -10.12 31.07 -19.71
N PHE A 33 -11.42 30.94 -19.93
CA PHE A 33 -12.09 29.70 -20.28
C PHE A 33 -13.19 29.95 -21.32
N LEU A 34 -12.92 29.64 -22.58
CA LEU A 34 -13.79 29.98 -23.72
C LEU A 34 -14.13 31.49 -23.75
N ALA A 35 -15.41 31.84 -23.76
CA ALA A 35 -15.90 33.22 -23.68
C ALA A 35 -16.02 33.77 -22.23
N PHE A 36 -15.56 33.01 -21.24
CA PHE A 36 -15.69 33.31 -19.81
C PHE A 36 -14.33 33.37 -19.13
N ARG A 37 -14.33 33.65 -17.84
CA ARG A 37 -13.21 33.42 -16.96
C ARG A 37 -13.58 32.40 -15.90
N ALA A 38 -12.71 31.40 -15.67
CA ALA A 38 -12.89 30.46 -14.58
C ALA A 38 -12.37 31.09 -13.28
N SER A 39 -13.01 30.80 -12.15
CA SER A 39 -12.47 31.25 -10.86
C SER A 39 -11.10 30.61 -10.63
N SER A 40 -10.11 31.42 -10.24
CA SER A 40 -8.83 30.92 -9.72
C SER A 40 -9.08 30.00 -8.52
N LEU A 41 -8.14 29.07 -8.22
CA LEU A 41 -8.33 28.13 -7.11
C LEU A 41 -8.64 28.85 -5.78
N SER A 42 -7.89 29.92 -5.48
CA SER A 42 -8.11 30.72 -4.27
C SER A 42 -9.51 31.33 -4.21
N ARG A 43 -9.99 31.84 -5.35
CA ARG A 43 -11.35 32.40 -5.47
C ARG A 43 -12.40 31.30 -5.36
N ALA A 44 -12.25 30.20 -6.08
CA ALA A 44 -13.20 29.08 -6.08
C ALA A 44 -13.40 28.50 -4.67
N LEU A 45 -12.32 28.35 -3.89
CA LEU A 45 -12.41 27.90 -2.50
C LEU A 45 -13.22 28.89 -1.64
N LEU A 46 -12.96 30.19 -1.77
CA LEU A 46 -13.72 31.20 -1.05
C LEU A 46 -15.19 31.24 -1.46
N GLU A 47 -15.49 31.14 -2.76
CA GLU A 47 -16.86 31.06 -3.29
C GLU A 47 -17.64 29.91 -2.64
N ASN A 48 -17.03 28.75 -2.53
CA ASN A 48 -17.65 27.58 -1.92
C ASN A 48 -17.78 27.69 -0.39
N LEU A 49 -16.83 28.31 0.29
CA LEU A 49 -16.86 28.47 1.75
C LEU A 49 -17.73 29.64 2.23
N GLN A 50 -18.04 30.60 1.34
CA GLN A 50 -18.88 31.80 1.63
C GLN A 50 -20.38 31.50 1.44
N VAL A 51 -20.77 30.37 0.90
CA VAL A 51 -22.16 30.03 0.58
C VAL A 51 -23.04 30.00 1.82
N THR A 52 -24.18 30.68 1.76
CA THR A 52 -25.23 30.65 2.80
C THR A 52 -26.11 29.40 2.65
N ARG A 53 -26.85 29.05 3.72
CA ARG A 53 -27.80 27.91 3.69
C ARG A 53 -28.80 27.94 2.50
N ARG A 54 -29.16 29.14 2.04
CA ARG A 54 -30.07 29.32 0.88
C ARG A 54 -29.46 29.01 -0.47
N ARG A 55 -28.15 28.83 -0.55
CA ARG A 55 -27.40 28.51 -1.78
C ARG A 55 -26.50 27.27 -1.60
N ALA A 56 -26.79 26.44 -0.62
CA ALA A 56 -25.99 25.25 -0.32
C ALA A 56 -25.94 24.27 -1.49
N ASP A 57 -26.97 24.25 -2.36
CA ASP A 57 -27.03 23.47 -3.58
C ASP A 57 -26.06 23.95 -4.69
N LEU A 58 -25.42 25.10 -4.51
CA LEU A 58 -24.43 25.66 -5.43
C LEU A 58 -22.98 25.45 -4.95
N ALA A 59 -22.79 24.99 -3.73
CA ALA A 59 -21.48 24.76 -3.14
C ALA A 59 -21.07 23.27 -3.31
N LEU A 60 -19.77 23.05 -3.45
CA LEU A 60 -19.19 21.71 -3.32
C LEU A 60 -19.36 21.19 -1.89
N PRO A 61 -19.50 19.87 -1.70
CA PRO A 61 -19.39 19.24 -0.39
C PRO A 61 -18.08 19.66 0.29
N MET A 62 -18.10 19.78 1.62
CA MET A 62 -16.89 20.15 2.37
C MET A 62 -15.76 19.16 2.16
N GLU A 63 -16.08 17.87 2.05
CA GLU A 63 -15.13 16.80 1.78
C GLU A 63 -14.36 16.97 0.47
N ASP A 64 -15.01 17.51 -0.58
CA ASP A 64 -14.35 17.79 -1.86
C ASP A 64 -13.35 18.95 -1.75
N ILE A 65 -13.70 19.96 -0.94
CA ILE A 65 -12.81 21.09 -0.65
C ILE A 65 -11.59 20.61 0.14
N GLU A 66 -11.80 19.84 1.19
CA GLU A 66 -10.76 19.27 2.02
C GLU A 66 -9.86 18.31 1.21
N LYS A 67 -10.45 17.46 0.39
CA LYS A 67 -9.72 16.55 -0.51
C LYS A 67 -8.82 17.35 -1.47
N ARG A 68 -9.34 18.44 -2.05
CA ARG A 68 -8.55 19.26 -2.95
C ARG A 68 -7.35 19.92 -2.27
N LEU A 69 -7.51 20.39 -1.03
CA LEU A 69 -6.42 20.97 -0.23
C LEU A 69 -5.41 19.87 0.20
N GLU A 70 -5.90 18.69 0.53
CA GLU A 70 -5.07 17.52 0.85
C GLU A 70 -4.21 17.08 -0.33
N GLU A 71 -4.78 16.98 -1.53
CA GLU A 71 -4.04 16.71 -2.77
C GLU A 71 -2.97 17.76 -3.04
N LEU A 72 -3.30 19.03 -2.76
CA LEU A 72 -2.37 20.14 -2.99
C LEU A 72 -1.16 20.05 -2.06
N VAL A 73 -1.38 19.80 -0.77
CA VAL A 73 -0.27 19.67 0.19
C VAL A 73 0.55 18.40 -0.06
N ALA A 74 -0.09 17.30 -0.46
CA ALA A 74 0.59 16.05 -0.79
C ALA A 74 1.54 16.18 -2.01
N VAL A 75 1.12 16.96 -3.03
CA VAL A 75 1.90 17.09 -4.29
C VAL A 75 2.87 18.26 -4.25
N LYS A 76 2.47 19.41 -3.67
CA LYS A 76 3.24 20.66 -3.75
C LYS A 76 3.77 21.15 -2.39
N GLY A 77 3.43 20.46 -1.31
CA GLY A 77 3.89 20.77 0.04
C GLY A 77 3.22 22.00 0.67
N GLU A 78 3.63 22.28 1.92
CA GLU A 78 3.13 23.41 2.73
C GLU A 78 3.27 24.81 2.07
N PRO A 79 4.37 25.12 1.32
CA PRO A 79 4.52 26.43 0.71
C PRO A 79 3.37 26.79 -0.24
N GLU A 80 2.77 25.81 -0.90
CA GLU A 80 1.65 26.05 -1.81
C GLU A 80 0.36 26.38 -1.04
N LEU A 81 0.08 25.68 0.07
CA LEU A 81 -1.06 26.03 0.94
C LEU A 81 -0.90 27.44 1.53
N ASN A 82 0.31 27.83 1.90
CA ASN A 82 0.59 29.16 2.40
C ASN A 82 0.37 30.24 1.31
N ARG A 83 0.84 30.02 0.08
CA ARG A 83 0.59 30.92 -1.06
C ARG A 83 -0.92 31.05 -1.35
N LEU A 84 -1.64 29.93 -1.34
CA LEU A 84 -3.07 29.89 -1.55
C LEU A 84 -3.80 30.68 -0.44
N ARG A 85 -3.44 30.51 0.81
CA ARG A 85 -3.97 31.25 1.94
C ARG A 85 -3.75 32.77 1.78
N ASP A 86 -2.54 33.18 1.43
CA ASP A 86 -2.18 34.59 1.30
C ASP A 86 -2.90 35.23 0.12
N ARG A 87 -3.06 34.56 -1.00
CA ARG A 87 -3.86 35.01 -2.13
C ARG A 87 -5.34 35.11 -1.77
N SER A 88 -5.88 34.12 -1.07
CA SER A 88 -7.27 34.15 -0.59
C SER A 88 -7.55 35.28 0.37
N ARG A 89 -6.55 35.70 1.19
CA ARG A 89 -6.65 36.85 2.07
C ARG A 89 -6.93 38.14 1.29
N GLN A 90 -6.24 38.32 0.19
CA GLN A 90 -6.42 39.51 -0.65
C GLN A 90 -7.81 39.52 -1.29
N ILE A 91 -8.21 38.41 -1.92
CA ILE A 91 -9.54 38.27 -2.54
C ILE A 91 -10.65 38.48 -1.51
N ALA A 92 -10.49 37.97 -0.30
CA ALA A 92 -11.48 38.11 0.76
C ALA A 92 -11.63 39.56 1.23
N ARG A 93 -10.56 40.38 1.24
CA ARG A 93 -10.61 41.81 1.52
C ARG A 93 -11.33 42.57 0.42
N ASP A 94 -10.98 42.29 -0.84
CA ASP A 94 -11.52 43.00 -2.01
C ASP A 94 -13.02 42.73 -2.20
N LEU A 95 -13.48 41.51 -1.88
CA LEU A 95 -14.86 41.04 -2.07
C LEU A 95 -15.70 41.02 -0.79
N GLY A 96 -15.15 41.34 0.38
CA GLY A 96 -15.85 41.29 1.67
C GLY A 96 -16.14 39.87 2.15
N TRP A 97 -15.35 38.85 1.74
CA TRP A 97 -15.58 37.44 2.03
C TRP A 97 -14.83 36.93 3.26
N HIS A 98 -14.84 37.67 4.35
CA HIS A 98 -14.08 37.39 5.56
C HIS A 98 -14.43 36.03 6.21
N ARG A 99 -15.72 35.70 6.27
CA ARG A 99 -16.15 34.39 6.85
C ARG A 99 -15.63 33.19 6.09
N GLY A 100 -15.65 33.23 4.74
CA GLY A 100 -15.09 32.21 3.90
C GLY A 100 -13.59 32.04 4.12
N TYR A 101 -12.89 33.18 4.25
CA TYR A 101 -11.46 33.18 4.52
C TYR A 101 -11.10 32.58 5.90
N GLU A 102 -11.83 32.95 6.96
CA GLU A 102 -11.64 32.39 8.30
C GLU A 102 -11.81 30.86 8.31
N ARG A 103 -12.81 30.34 7.59
CA ARG A 103 -13.02 28.92 7.41
C ARG A 103 -11.83 28.27 6.68
N LEU A 104 -11.40 28.86 5.56
CA LEU A 104 -10.27 28.36 4.79
C LEU A 104 -8.98 28.30 5.62
N VAL A 105 -8.70 29.37 6.38
CA VAL A 105 -7.54 29.43 7.29
C VAL A 105 -7.61 28.33 8.34
N GLY A 106 -8.79 28.09 8.92
CA GLY A 106 -8.99 27.01 9.89
C GLY A 106 -8.70 25.62 9.31
N ILE A 107 -9.18 25.33 8.08
CA ILE A 107 -8.92 24.07 7.37
C ILE A 107 -7.42 23.93 7.07
N ILE A 108 -6.79 24.97 6.50
CA ILE A 108 -5.36 24.97 6.17
C ILE A 108 -4.51 24.76 7.43
N ALA A 109 -4.82 25.45 8.52
CA ALA A 109 -4.11 25.31 9.79
C ALA A 109 -4.24 23.88 10.36
N ALA A 110 -5.43 23.29 10.27
CA ALA A 110 -5.63 21.88 10.65
C ALA A 110 -4.77 20.95 9.78
N LEU A 111 -4.82 21.07 8.45
CA LEU A 111 -4.03 20.23 7.53
C LEU A 111 -2.52 20.38 7.72
N LEU A 112 -2.04 21.52 8.19
CA LEU A 112 -0.63 21.77 8.53
C LEU A 112 -0.28 21.36 9.97
N GLY A 113 -1.23 20.78 10.74
CA GLY A 113 -1.01 20.37 12.12
C GLY A 113 -0.79 21.54 13.10
N THR A 114 -1.12 22.78 12.71
CA THR A 114 -0.96 23.99 13.52
C THR A 114 -2.28 24.53 14.08
N GLY A 115 -3.40 23.89 13.73
CA GLY A 115 -4.75 24.27 14.11
C GLY A 115 -5.54 23.13 14.73
N ASP A 116 -6.82 23.42 15.04
CA ASP A 116 -7.75 22.45 15.60
C ASP A 116 -8.19 21.43 14.53
N ALA A 117 -7.90 20.14 14.78
CA ALA A 117 -8.27 19.03 13.89
C ALA A 117 -9.79 18.90 13.67
N ASN A 118 -10.63 19.43 14.57
CA ASN A 118 -12.08 19.44 14.40
C ASN A 118 -12.58 20.45 13.34
N ARG A 119 -11.68 21.22 12.75
CA ARG A 119 -11.99 22.12 11.63
C ARG A 119 -12.16 21.40 10.30
N VAL A 120 -11.77 20.13 10.21
CA VAL A 120 -11.94 19.27 9.04
C VAL A 120 -12.92 18.16 9.34
N THR A 121 -13.63 17.69 8.31
CA THR A 121 -14.73 16.73 8.45
C THR A 121 -14.41 15.39 7.79
N SER A 122 -13.61 15.39 6.72
CA SER A 122 -13.23 14.15 6.04
C SER A 122 -12.21 13.35 6.85
N ARG A 123 -12.33 12.02 6.81
CA ARG A 123 -11.42 11.09 7.50
C ARG A 123 -9.96 11.33 7.10
N GLN A 124 -9.70 11.61 5.83
CA GLN A 124 -8.35 11.83 5.30
C GLN A 124 -7.75 13.15 5.83
N ALA A 125 -8.50 14.25 5.77
CA ALA A 125 -8.05 15.54 6.29
C ALA A 125 -7.84 15.50 7.81
N HIS A 126 -8.72 14.82 8.55
CA HIS A 126 -8.57 14.64 9.99
C HIS A 126 -7.32 13.81 10.32
N ALA A 127 -7.06 12.73 9.60
CA ALA A 127 -5.86 11.91 9.80
C ALA A 127 -4.58 12.75 9.62
N ARG A 128 -4.53 13.62 8.60
CA ARG A 128 -3.42 14.55 8.43
C ARG A 128 -3.32 15.55 9.58
N ALA A 129 -4.44 16.11 10.00
CA ALA A 129 -4.49 17.09 11.08
C ALA A 129 -3.95 16.54 12.42
N VAL A 130 -4.14 15.23 12.67
CA VAL A 130 -3.59 14.55 13.87
C VAL A 130 -2.20 13.92 13.63
N GLY A 131 -1.56 14.19 12.50
CA GLY A 131 -0.19 13.74 12.21
C GLY A 131 -0.04 12.30 11.71
N SER A 132 -1.14 11.65 11.29
CA SER A 132 -1.13 10.29 10.72
C SER A 132 -1.77 10.25 9.32
N PRO A 133 -1.24 11.02 8.33
CA PRO A 133 -1.78 11.03 6.97
C PRO A 133 -1.57 9.69 6.29
N TYR A 134 -2.50 9.30 5.40
CA TYR A 134 -2.45 8.03 4.68
C TYR A 134 -2.76 8.18 3.18
N ASP A 135 -2.36 7.19 2.39
CA ASP A 135 -2.65 7.08 0.96
C ASP A 135 -4.07 6.52 0.77
N SER A 136 -5.04 7.37 0.48
CA SER A 136 -6.45 7.00 0.33
C SER A 136 -6.69 6.03 -0.83
N PRO A 137 -6.10 6.19 -2.04
CA PRO A 137 -6.20 5.20 -3.11
C PRO A 137 -5.67 3.81 -2.73
N ARG A 138 -4.60 3.75 -1.94
CA ARG A 138 -4.06 2.47 -1.46
C ARG A 138 -4.97 1.83 -0.42
N LEU A 139 -5.49 2.66 0.50
CA LEU A 139 -6.44 2.16 1.50
C LEU A 139 -7.70 1.59 0.84
N ALA A 140 -8.23 2.23 -0.20
CA ALA A 140 -9.39 1.71 -0.94
C ALA A 140 -9.14 0.30 -1.53
N ARG A 141 -7.92 0.02 -2.03
CA ARG A 141 -7.56 -1.34 -2.50
C ARG A 141 -7.46 -2.35 -1.37
N LEU A 142 -6.97 -1.93 -0.21
CA LEU A 142 -6.96 -2.76 1.00
C LEU A 142 -8.39 -3.04 1.49
N GLU A 143 -9.28 -2.06 1.47
CA GLU A 143 -10.70 -2.22 1.80
C GLU A 143 -11.40 -3.19 0.82
N LEU A 144 -11.08 -3.11 -0.47
CA LEU A 144 -11.59 -4.04 -1.49
C LEU A 144 -11.12 -5.48 -1.20
N LEU A 145 -9.82 -5.68 -0.91
CA LEU A 145 -9.30 -7.00 -0.55
C LEU A 145 -9.93 -7.51 0.74
N PHE A 146 -10.06 -6.66 1.76
CA PHE A 146 -10.73 -6.99 3.01
C PHE A 146 -12.16 -7.49 2.78
N GLY A 147 -12.95 -6.75 1.99
CA GLY A 147 -14.31 -7.14 1.64
C GLY A 147 -14.39 -8.51 0.93
N SER A 148 -13.42 -8.77 0.03
CA SER A 148 -13.31 -10.05 -0.68
C SER A 148 -12.93 -11.21 0.24
N LEU A 149 -12.02 -10.99 1.20
CA LEU A 149 -11.53 -12.05 2.10
C LEU A 149 -12.49 -12.36 3.25
N ARG A 150 -13.20 -11.37 3.75
CA ARG A 150 -14.07 -11.51 4.93
C ARG A 150 -15.15 -12.58 4.78
N HIS A 151 -15.63 -12.81 3.56
CA HIS A 151 -16.71 -13.73 3.24
C HIS A 151 -16.29 -14.89 2.32
N CYS A 152 -15.01 -14.99 1.98
CA CYS A 152 -14.49 -16.05 1.13
C CYS A 152 -14.21 -17.29 1.97
N PRO A 153 -14.78 -18.46 1.63
CA PRO A 153 -14.37 -19.72 2.24
C PRO A 153 -12.98 -20.09 1.71
N LEU A 154 -11.96 -19.88 2.56
CA LEU A 154 -10.57 -20.18 2.22
C LEU A 154 -10.17 -21.55 2.79
N PRO A 155 -9.46 -22.41 2.02
CA PRO A 155 -8.97 -23.67 2.54
C PRO A 155 -7.85 -23.41 3.56
N GLU A 156 -7.87 -24.17 4.66
CA GLU A 156 -6.82 -24.15 5.67
C GLU A 156 -6.23 -25.59 5.76
N LEU A 157 -5.05 -25.77 5.17
CA LEU A 157 -4.35 -27.04 5.16
C LEU A 157 -3.38 -27.07 6.34
N VAL A 158 -3.63 -27.98 7.29
CA VAL A 158 -2.80 -28.14 8.48
C VAL A 158 -1.46 -28.75 8.10
N ASP A 159 -0.36 -28.22 8.63
CA ASP A 159 0.96 -28.83 8.49
C ASP A 159 1.16 -29.87 9.59
N ASP A 160 0.80 -31.09 9.31
CA ASP A 160 0.86 -32.20 10.27
C ASP A 160 2.28 -32.73 10.52
N SER A 161 3.30 -32.14 9.88
CA SER A 161 4.67 -32.61 9.98
C SER A 161 5.33 -32.12 11.28
N SER A 162 5.53 -33.04 12.21
CA SER A 162 6.38 -32.84 13.40
C SER A 162 7.88 -33.13 13.12
N ASP A 163 8.23 -33.45 11.88
CA ASP A 163 9.60 -33.82 11.46
C ASP A 163 10.47 -32.54 11.32
N SER A 164 11.52 -32.45 12.14
CA SER A 164 12.47 -31.35 12.10
C SER A 164 13.17 -31.20 10.74
N ALA A 165 13.46 -32.30 10.06
CA ALA A 165 14.06 -32.29 8.73
C ALA A 165 13.09 -31.72 7.69
N HIS A 166 11.80 -32.02 7.80
CA HIS A 166 10.77 -31.34 6.97
C HIS A 166 10.80 -29.84 7.13
N PHE A 167 10.80 -29.35 8.36
CA PHE A 167 10.79 -27.91 8.64
C PHE A 167 12.05 -27.21 8.09
N VAL A 168 13.24 -27.78 8.35
CA VAL A 168 14.52 -27.22 7.88
C VAL A 168 14.57 -27.16 6.35
N ASN A 169 14.19 -28.24 5.67
CA ASN A 169 14.20 -28.27 4.21
C ASN A 169 13.14 -27.34 3.60
N LYS A 170 11.96 -27.25 4.20
CA LYS A 170 10.90 -26.33 3.77
C LYS A 170 11.35 -24.88 3.89
N ALA A 171 12.03 -24.52 4.98
CA ALA A 171 12.59 -23.19 5.19
C ALA A 171 13.67 -22.84 4.14
N PHE A 172 14.50 -23.81 3.76
CA PHE A 172 15.46 -23.66 2.66
C PHE A 172 14.76 -23.32 1.34
N PHE A 173 13.77 -24.12 0.94
CA PHE A 173 13.04 -23.88 -0.31
C PHE A 173 12.24 -22.57 -0.27
N ASP A 174 11.65 -22.21 0.86
CA ASP A 174 10.98 -20.91 1.02
C ASP A 174 11.96 -19.75 0.79
N ALA A 175 13.13 -19.79 1.42
CA ALA A 175 14.17 -18.77 1.23
C ALA A 175 14.66 -18.75 -0.23
N TYR A 176 14.94 -19.89 -0.83
CA TYR A 176 15.40 -20.01 -2.20
C TYR A 176 14.42 -19.36 -3.19
N PHE A 177 13.18 -19.86 -3.22
CA PHE A 177 12.17 -19.37 -4.16
C PHE A 177 11.74 -17.92 -3.90
N SER A 178 11.72 -17.51 -2.64
CA SER A 178 11.41 -16.12 -2.28
C SER A 178 12.46 -15.13 -2.80
N ASN A 179 13.74 -15.50 -2.81
CA ASN A 179 14.80 -14.65 -3.36
C ASN A 179 14.81 -14.66 -4.90
N TYR A 180 14.51 -15.80 -5.52
CA TYR A 180 14.37 -15.88 -6.98
C TYR A 180 13.30 -14.89 -7.51
N ILE A 181 12.17 -14.74 -6.84
CA ILE A 181 11.12 -13.78 -7.23
C ILE A 181 11.67 -12.34 -7.31
N GLU A 182 12.60 -11.98 -6.44
CA GLU A 182 13.24 -10.66 -6.39
C GLU A 182 14.43 -10.50 -7.35
N GLY A 183 14.76 -11.55 -8.10
CA GLY A 183 15.83 -11.54 -9.11
C GLY A 183 17.18 -12.06 -8.61
N THR A 184 17.26 -12.63 -7.41
CA THR A 184 18.45 -13.33 -6.92
C THR A 184 18.41 -14.76 -7.44
N THR A 185 19.12 -15.02 -8.52
CA THR A 185 19.14 -16.34 -9.19
C THR A 185 20.43 -17.10 -8.86
N PHE A 186 20.31 -18.22 -8.17
CA PHE A 186 21.35 -19.23 -7.95
C PHE A 186 20.85 -20.58 -8.43
N GLU A 187 21.78 -21.45 -8.84
CA GLU A 187 21.46 -22.87 -8.93
C GLU A 187 21.13 -23.41 -7.53
N VAL A 188 20.24 -24.38 -7.45
CA VAL A 188 19.78 -24.87 -6.14
C VAL A 188 20.91 -25.48 -5.32
N GLU A 189 21.88 -26.12 -5.95
CA GLU A 189 23.07 -26.68 -5.30
C GLU A 189 24.00 -25.59 -4.75
N GLU A 190 24.09 -24.46 -5.44
CA GLU A 190 24.86 -23.31 -4.96
C GLU A 190 24.17 -22.67 -3.73
N ALA A 191 22.86 -22.49 -3.80
CA ALA A 191 22.06 -21.99 -2.68
C ALA A 191 22.11 -22.95 -1.47
N GLU A 192 22.13 -24.27 -1.70
CA GLU A 192 22.32 -25.31 -0.67
C GLU A 192 23.66 -25.11 0.05
N SER A 193 24.75 -24.94 -0.72
CA SER A 193 26.09 -24.70 -0.15
C SER A 193 26.17 -23.38 0.63
N ILE A 194 25.46 -22.33 0.18
CA ILE A 194 25.37 -21.07 0.91
C ILE A 194 24.67 -21.28 2.26
N VAL A 195 23.53 -21.94 2.26
CA VAL A 195 22.66 -22.05 3.45
C VAL A 195 23.20 -23.08 4.45
N PHE A 196 23.60 -24.25 4.00
CA PHE A 196 23.98 -25.35 4.89
C PHE A 196 25.48 -25.45 5.18
N ASP A 197 26.34 -25.04 4.22
CA ASP A 197 27.79 -25.08 4.40
C ASP A 197 28.38 -23.71 4.73
N GLY A 198 27.61 -22.61 4.64
CA GLY A 198 28.08 -21.24 4.87
C GLY A 198 29.04 -20.73 3.79
N LYS A 199 29.04 -21.31 2.58
CA LYS A 199 29.94 -20.92 1.50
C LYS A 199 29.40 -19.69 0.77
N ILE A 200 30.05 -18.54 0.98
CA ILE A 200 29.68 -17.27 0.30
C ILE A 200 30.49 -17.14 -0.99
N PRO A 201 29.85 -17.07 -2.17
CA PRO A 201 30.53 -16.84 -3.45
C PRO A 201 31.18 -15.46 -3.51
N ASP A 202 32.46 -15.38 -3.83
CA ASP A 202 33.22 -14.11 -3.93
C ASP A 202 32.60 -13.14 -4.94
N ALA A 203 32.05 -13.67 -6.03
CA ALA A 203 31.45 -12.86 -7.10
C ALA A 203 30.08 -12.27 -6.73
N ARG A 204 29.37 -12.83 -5.75
CA ARG A 204 27.97 -12.48 -5.42
C ARG A 204 27.69 -12.54 -3.92
N PRO A 205 28.50 -11.94 -3.06
CA PRO A 205 28.35 -12.04 -1.61
C PRO A 205 27.01 -11.44 -1.13
N THR A 206 26.59 -10.31 -1.69
CA THR A 206 25.35 -9.64 -1.31
C THR A 206 24.10 -10.48 -1.61
N ASP A 207 24.08 -11.17 -2.77
CA ASP A 207 22.97 -12.06 -3.14
C ASP A 207 22.90 -13.29 -2.22
N ALA A 208 24.07 -13.84 -1.83
CA ALA A 208 24.15 -14.94 -0.87
C ALA A 208 23.59 -14.51 0.50
N HIS A 209 23.93 -13.31 0.96
CA HIS A 209 23.42 -12.75 2.21
C HIS A 209 21.91 -12.52 2.16
N ASP A 210 21.34 -12.18 1.01
CA ASP A 210 19.87 -12.06 0.86
C ASP A 210 19.16 -13.39 1.12
N ILE A 211 19.72 -14.53 0.62
CA ILE A 211 19.18 -15.86 0.90
C ILE A 211 19.34 -16.18 2.38
N LEU A 212 20.52 -15.96 2.95
CA LEU A 212 20.80 -16.20 4.37
C LEU A 212 19.92 -15.38 5.30
N GLY A 213 19.70 -14.10 4.98
CA GLY A 213 18.82 -13.24 5.75
C GLY A 213 17.37 -13.70 5.73
N THR A 214 16.89 -14.16 4.57
CA THR A 214 15.56 -14.77 4.46
C THR A 214 15.49 -16.07 5.24
N HIS A 215 16.46 -16.97 5.05
CA HIS A 215 16.52 -18.27 5.72
C HIS A 215 16.61 -18.12 7.25
N ALA A 216 17.39 -17.16 7.77
CA ALA A 216 17.52 -16.93 9.20
C ALA A 216 16.18 -16.60 9.89
N ILE A 217 15.22 -16.04 9.15
CA ILE A 217 13.89 -15.76 9.69
C ILE A 217 12.98 -16.99 9.54
N VAL A 218 12.90 -17.55 8.33
CA VAL A 218 11.92 -18.63 8.05
C VAL A 218 12.31 -19.97 8.68
N ALA A 219 13.59 -20.15 9.03
CA ALA A 219 14.10 -21.32 9.75
C ALA A 219 14.02 -21.19 11.29
N ASP A 220 13.63 -20.02 11.81
CA ASP A 220 13.42 -19.81 13.26
C ASP A 220 11.94 -19.96 13.62
N PRO A 221 11.52 -21.05 14.30
CA PRO A 221 10.13 -21.24 14.70
C PRO A 221 9.58 -20.12 15.59
N ASN A 222 10.43 -19.44 16.39
CA ASN A 222 9.99 -18.35 17.27
C ASN A 222 9.65 -17.08 16.44
N GLN A 223 10.47 -16.80 15.44
CA GLN A 223 10.19 -15.73 14.46
C GLN A 223 8.89 -16.01 13.70
N MET A 224 8.71 -17.27 13.24
CA MET A 224 7.54 -17.64 12.44
C MET A 224 6.25 -17.77 13.26
N ARG A 225 6.32 -18.04 14.57
CA ARG A 225 5.13 -18.01 15.46
C ARG A 225 4.73 -16.61 15.86
N SER A 226 5.62 -15.63 15.70
CA SER A 226 5.36 -14.25 16.13
C SER A 226 4.49 -13.52 15.12
N VAL A 227 3.23 -13.26 15.48
CA VAL A 227 2.28 -12.44 14.72
C VAL A 227 1.87 -11.20 15.52
N PRO A 228 1.55 -10.08 14.88
CA PRO A 228 1.27 -8.83 15.59
C PRO A 228 -0.10 -8.85 16.27
N ALA A 229 -0.14 -8.48 17.55
CA ALA A 229 -1.37 -8.27 18.32
C ALA A 229 -1.85 -6.81 18.29
N SER A 230 -0.96 -5.87 18.04
CA SER A 230 -1.24 -4.43 17.96
C SER A 230 -0.49 -3.80 16.78
N PHE A 231 -0.87 -2.57 16.39
CA PHE A 231 -0.13 -1.84 15.36
C PHE A 231 1.34 -1.59 15.77
N HIS A 232 1.58 -1.30 17.04
CA HIS A 232 2.95 -1.17 17.57
C HIS A 232 3.75 -2.46 17.40
N ASP A 233 3.17 -3.63 17.70
CA ASP A 233 3.81 -4.92 17.45
C ASP A 233 4.07 -5.17 15.97
N PHE A 234 3.14 -4.74 15.12
CA PHE A 234 3.29 -4.85 13.67
C PHE A 234 4.50 -4.05 13.17
N GLU A 235 4.60 -2.76 13.56
CA GLU A 235 5.76 -1.93 13.23
C GLU A 235 7.07 -2.56 13.74
N ARG A 236 7.09 -3.05 14.99
CA ARG A 236 8.25 -3.70 15.59
C ARG A 236 8.66 -4.96 14.84
N LEU A 237 7.71 -5.83 14.47
CA LEU A 237 7.99 -7.06 13.73
C LEU A 237 8.47 -6.76 12.31
N LEU A 238 7.86 -5.80 11.60
CA LEU A 238 8.33 -5.36 10.29
C LEU A 238 9.79 -4.87 10.38
N ALA A 239 10.09 -3.99 11.33
CA ALA A 239 11.43 -3.43 11.51
C ALA A 239 12.46 -4.50 11.89
N LEU A 240 12.10 -5.43 12.77
CA LEU A 240 12.99 -6.51 13.21
C LEU A 240 13.32 -7.44 12.03
N ARG A 241 12.30 -7.97 11.36
CA ARG A 241 12.46 -8.88 10.21
C ARG A 241 13.20 -8.21 9.05
N HIS A 242 12.86 -6.96 8.74
CA HIS A 242 13.57 -6.22 7.71
C HIS A 242 15.04 -5.98 8.08
N ARG A 243 15.36 -5.74 9.34
CA ARG A 243 16.75 -5.60 9.81
C ARG A 243 17.55 -6.88 9.61
N THR A 244 16.97 -8.03 9.93
CA THR A 244 17.62 -9.34 9.70
C THR A 244 17.76 -9.62 8.21
N LEU A 245 16.69 -9.41 7.44
CA LEU A 245 16.65 -9.65 6.01
C LEU A 245 17.69 -8.84 5.22
N MET A 246 17.91 -7.59 5.61
CA MET A 246 18.76 -6.62 4.91
C MET A 246 20.05 -6.31 5.66
N ALA A 247 20.51 -7.18 6.56
CA ALA A 247 21.65 -6.92 7.44
C ALA A 247 22.91 -6.50 6.68
N GLU A 248 23.17 -7.12 5.52
CA GLU A 248 24.36 -6.86 4.69
C GLU A 248 24.11 -5.86 3.54
N ARG A 249 22.97 -5.13 3.61
CA ARG A 249 22.63 -4.05 2.69
C ARG A 249 22.38 -2.73 3.44
N PRO A 250 23.45 -2.07 3.95
CA PRO A 250 23.31 -0.85 4.75
C PRO A 250 22.63 0.31 4.01
N GLU A 251 22.77 0.35 2.67
CA GLU A 251 22.09 1.32 1.80
C GLU A 251 20.56 1.18 1.81
N ALA A 252 20.04 -0.02 2.09
CA ALA A 252 18.61 -0.27 2.26
C ALA A 252 18.07 0.21 3.62
N ARG A 253 18.93 0.69 4.52
CA ARG A 253 18.59 1.19 5.87
C ARG A 253 17.83 0.16 6.69
N PRO A 254 18.46 -0.98 7.07
CA PRO A 254 17.80 -2.09 7.72
C PRO A 254 16.93 -1.70 8.92
N GLY A 255 15.65 -2.09 8.90
CA GLY A 255 14.69 -1.83 9.95
C GLY A 255 14.12 -0.41 10.01
N ARG A 256 14.41 0.44 9.03
CA ARG A 256 13.88 1.82 8.96
C ARG A 256 13.03 2.01 7.72
N TYR A 257 11.88 2.65 7.87
CA TYR A 257 11.06 3.04 6.74
C TYR A 257 11.84 3.93 5.77
N LYS A 258 11.47 3.87 4.51
CA LYS A 258 12.06 4.67 3.44
C LYS A 258 11.88 6.16 3.70
N ASP A 259 12.83 6.97 3.27
CA ASP A 259 12.81 8.43 3.32
C ASP A 259 12.70 9.06 1.92
N ARG A 260 12.68 8.21 0.87
CA ARG A 260 12.53 8.63 -0.52
C ARG A 260 11.47 7.78 -1.22
N PRO A 261 10.73 8.34 -2.18
CA PRO A 261 9.82 7.58 -3.02
C PRO A 261 10.53 6.44 -3.74
N ASN A 262 9.90 5.28 -3.82
CA ASN A 262 10.40 4.14 -4.58
C ASN A 262 9.36 3.67 -5.60
N ARG A 263 9.83 2.90 -6.59
CA ARG A 263 9.01 2.36 -7.66
C ARG A 263 9.50 0.98 -8.12
N ALA A 264 8.59 0.18 -8.64
CA ALA A 264 8.90 -1.04 -9.38
C ALA A 264 8.30 -0.96 -10.79
N GLY A 265 9.16 -0.83 -11.80
CA GLY A 265 8.75 -0.54 -13.17
C GLY A 265 7.95 0.77 -13.24
N SER A 266 6.68 0.69 -13.66
CA SER A 266 5.76 1.84 -13.74
C SER A 266 4.91 2.07 -12.46
N THR A 267 5.06 1.23 -11.43
CA THR A 267 4.30 1.35 -10.18
C THR A 267 5.05 2.22 -9.19
N PHE A 268 4.51 3.38 -8.84
CA PHE A 268 4.97 4.18 -7.70
C PHE A 268 4.29 3.66 -6.44
N PHE A 269 5.07 3.50 -5.37
CA PHE A 269 4.54 3.06 -4.07
C PHE A 269 4.17 4.25 -3.19
N VAL A 270 3.62 3.96 -2.01
CA VAL A 270 3.19 4.99 -1.05
C VAL A 270 4.35 5.96 -0.74
N PRO A 271 4.14 7.29 -0.80
CA PRO A 271 5.16 8.27 -0.40
C PRO A 271 5.60 8.08 1.06
N PRO A 272 6.87 8.39 1.40
CA PRO A 272 7.42 8.15 2.74
C PRO A 272 6.56 8.69 3.88
N GLU A 273 6.05 9.91 3.75
CA GLU A 273 5.23 10.60 4.75
C GLU A 273 3.86 9.97 4.99
N LEU A 274 3.38 9.14 4.04
CA LEU A 274 2.09 8.45 4.12
C LEU A 274 2.22 6.98 4.53
N VAL A 275 3.45 6.43 4.61
CA VAL A 275 3.70 5.01 4.89
C VAL A 275 3.06 4.60 6.22
N ARG A 276 3.39 5.30 7.30
CA ARG A 276 2.96 4.90 8.65
C ARG A 276 1.44 4.92 8.79
N GLY A 277 0.78 6.02 8.36
CA GLY A 277 -0.68 6.12 8.45
C GLY A 277 -1.40 5.11 7.54
N THR A 278 -0.84 4.79 6.36
CA THR A 278 -1.41 3.76 5.47
C THR A 278 -1.29 2.36 6.09
N LEU A 279 -0.14 2.03 6.69
CA LEU A 279 0.04 0.78 7.42
C LEU A 279 -0.91 0.67 8.62
N GLU A 280 -1.08 1.74 9.39
CA GLU A 280 -1.95 1.78 10.58
C GLU A 280 -3.42 1.52 10.20
N ASN A 281 -3.94 2.22 9.18
CA ASN A 281 -5.29 1.99 8.71
C ASN A 281 -5.46 0.60 8.06
N GLY A 282 -4.47 0.11 7.32
CA GLY A 282 -4.47 -1.25 6.77
C GLY A 282 -4.41 -2.32 7.87
N PHE A 283 -3.64 -2.09 8.93
CA PHE A 283 -3.56 -3.01 10.07
C PHE A 283 -4.89 -3.13 10.83
N ALA A 284 -5.66 -2.06 10.94
CA ALA A 284 -7.01 -2.13 11.50
C ALA A 284 -7.90 -3.12 10.72
N LEU A 285 -7.85 -3.07 9.38
CA LEU A 285 -8.57 -4.04 8.53
C LEU A 285 -8.05 -5.48 8.72
N TYR A 286 -6.73 -5.66 8.84
CA TYR A 286 -6.14 -6.96 9.12
C TYR A 286 -6.65 -7.57 10.43
N GLN A 287 -6.77 -6.78 11.49
CA GLN A 287 -7.26 -7.25 12.79
C GLN A 287 -8.70 -7.75 12.73
N ASP A 288 -9.52 -7.17 11.87
CA ASP A 288 -10.95 -7.53 11.71
C ASP A 288 -11.15 -8.79 10.83
N LEU A 289 -10.10 -9.31 10.19
CA LEU A 289 -10.16 -10.58 9.44
C LEU A 289 -10.03 -11.79 10.38
N PRO A 290 -10.61 -12.95 10.00
CA PRO A 290 -10.34 -14.19 10.70
C PRO A 290 -8.85 -14.56 10.58
N PRO A 291 -8.22 -15.02 11.69
CA PRO A 291 -6.84 -15.51 11.65
C PRO A 291 -6.67 -16.69 10.68
N GLY A 292 -5.48 -16.88 10.14
CA GLY A 292 -5.17 -17.94 9.16
C GLY A 292 -5.06 -17.40 7.74
N MET A 293 -5.61 -18.10 6.75
CA MET A 293 -5.39 -17.79 5.33
C MET A 293 -5.84 -16.37 4.93
N ALA A 294 -6.95 -15.87 5.50
CA ALA A 294 -7.44 -14.53 5.19
C ALA A 294 -6.45 -13.44 5.63
N ARG A 295 -5.96 -13.52 6.89
CA ARG A 295 -4.94 -12.59 7.39
C ARG A 295 -3.62 -12.72 6.66
N ALA A 296 -3.23 -13.95 6.32
CA ALA A 296 -2.00 -14.21 5.58
C ALA A 296 -1.99 -13.52 4.21
N ILE A 297 -3.04 -13.69 3.42
CA ILE A 297 -3.19 -13.00 2.12
C ILE A 297 -3.20 -11.49 2.31
N PHE A 298 -3.94 -11.01 3.29
CA PHE A 298 -4.10 -9.58 3.53
C PHE A 298 -2.79 -8.91 3.94
N VAL A 299 -2.07 -9.46 4.94
CA VAL A 299 -0.81 -8.86 5.43
C VAL A 299 0.27 -8.88 4.36
N MET A 300 0.32 -9.93 3.53
CA MET A 300 1.23 -9.99 2.39
C MET A 300 0.95 -8.85 1.42
N PHE A 301 -0.30 -8.65 1.02
CA PHE A 301 -0.66 -7.56 0.12
C PHE A 301 -0.45 -6.18 0.78
N LEU A 302 -0.78 -6.01 2.06
CA LEU A 302 -0.56 -4.76 2.80
C LEU A 302 0.91 -4.32 2.71
N VAL A 303 1.85 -5.23 3.01
CA VAL A 303 3.29 -4.91 2.97
C VAL A 303 3.76 -4.68 1.54
N ALA A 304 3.34 -5.51 0.59
CA ALA A 304 3.72 -5.39 -0.82
C ALA A 304 3.18 -4.10 -1.47
N GLU A 305 1.96 -3.68 -1.15
CA GLU A 305 1.30 -2.52 -1.75
C GLU A 305 1.78 -1.19 -1.15
N VAL A 306 1.99 -1.14 0.16
CA VAL A 306 2.53 0.04 0.84
C VAL A 306 4.01 0.21 0.54
N HIS A 307 4.74 -0.88 0.48
CA HIS A 307 6.18 -0.92 0.17
C HIS A 307 7.00 -0.02 1.13
N PRO A 308 6.94 -0.29 2.44
CA PRO A 308 7.37 0.64 3.47
C PRO A 308 8.89 0.90 3.52
N PHE A 309 9.71 0.00 3.00
CA PHE A 309 11.16 0.08 3.04
C PHE A 309 11.76 0.42 1.68
N THR A 310 13.05 0.75 1.66
CA THR A 310 13.79 1.06 0.43
C THR A 310 13.87 -0.16 -0.50
N ASP A 311 14.14 -1.34 0.07
CA ASP A 311 14.24 -2.63 -0.60
C ASP A 311 13.73 -3.76 0.31
N GLY A 312 13.69 -5.02 -0.15
CA GLY A 312 13.33 -6.20 0.63
C GLY A 312 11.84 -6.36 0.95
N ASN A 313 10.98 -5.47 0.45
CA ASN A 313 9.54 -5.48 0.78
C ASN A 313 8.81 -6.74 0.31
N GLY A 314 9.13 -7.27 -0.86
CA GLY A 314 8.49 -8.48 -1.38
C GLY A 314 8.82 -9.72 -0.55
N ARG A 315 10.10 -9.91 -0.19
CA ARG A 315 10.54 -10.99 0.72
C ARG A 315 9.87 -10.86 2.08
N LEU A 316 9.89 -9.64 2.66
CA LEU A 316 9.23 -9.37 3.93
C LEU A 316 7.72 -9.65 3.88
N ALA A 317 7.03 -9.27 2.81
CA ALA A 317 5.61 -9.54 2.63
C ALA A 317 5.29 -11.04 2.67
N ARG A 318 6.09 -11.88 1.99
CA ARG A 318 5.94 -13.33 2.00
C ARG A 318 6.29 -13.95 3.36
N ILE A 319 7.31 -13.43 4.05
CA ILE A 319 7.62 -13.82 5.44
C ILE A 319 6.45 -13.52 6.37
N MET A 320 5.85 -12.33 6.28
CA MET A 320 4.69 -11.97 7.10
C MET A 320 3.49 -12.87 6.82
N MET A 321 3.22 -13.20 5.56
CA MET A 321 2.19 -14.16 5.15
C MET A 321 2.43 -15.54 5.79
N ASN A 322 3.63 -16.06 5.64
CA ASN A 322 3.98 -17.39 6.12
C ASN A 322 4.03 -17.48 7.64
N ALA A 323 4.40 -16.40 8.33
CA ALA A 323 4.32 -16.33 9.79
C ALA A 323 2.85 -16.43 10.28
N GLU A 324 1.93 -15.78 9.60
CA GLU A 324 0.49 -15.87 9.94
C GLU A 324 -0.03 -17.30 9.80
N LEU A 325 0.32 -18.00 8.72
CA LEU A 325 -0.04 -19.40 8.51
C LEU A 325 0.63 -20.33 9.55
N PHE A 326 1.94 -20.17 9.74
CA PHE A 326 2.72 -21.00 10.66
C PHE A 326 2.25 -20.85 12.11
N SER A 327 1.89 -19.65 12.54
CA SER A 327 1.38 -19.41 13.90
C SER A 327 0.10 -20.17 14.20
N ARG A 328 -0.63 -20.57 13.16
CA ARG A 328 -1.87 -21.35 13.23
C ARG A 328 -1.68 -22.84 12.95
N GLY A 329 -0.43 -23.30 12.76
CA GLY A 329 -0.15 -24.68 12.37
C GLY A 329 -0.58 -25.01 10.95
N LEU A 330 -0.73 -24.00 10.09
CA LEU A 330 -1.09 -24.20 8.68
C LEU A 330 0.16 -24.31 7.81
N ALA A 331 0.04 -25.02 6.70
CA ALA A 331 1.10 -25.13 5.70
C ALA A 331 1.47 -23.74 5.16
N THR A 332 2.75 -23.41 5.18
CA THR A 332 3.24 -22.15 4.59
C THR A 332 3.24 -22.23 3.06
N ILE A 333 3.19 -21.08 2.41
CA ILE A 333 3.12 -20.94 0.96
C ILE A 333 4.52 -20.73 0.40
N ILE A 334 4.94 -21.57 -0.54
CA ILE A 334 6.13 -21.37 -1.35
C ILE A 334 5.68 -21.11 -2.79
N ILE A 335 6.22 -20.05 -3.39
CA ILE A 335 5.91 -19.67 -4.77
C ILE A 335 7.09 -20.06 -5.64
N PRO A 336 6.98 -21.15 -6.45
CA PRO A 336 8.08 -21.63 -7.28
C PRO A 336 8.39 -20.68 -8.44
N ASN A 337 9.60 -20.82 -9.03
CA ASN A 337 10.04 -19.98 -10.15
C ASN A 337 9.02 -19.96 -11.29
N VAL A 338 8.56 -21.12 -11.72
CA VAL A 338 7.58 -21.28 -12.81
C VAL A 338 6.25 -20.57 -12.53
N TYR A 339 5.94 -20.24 -11.27
CA TYR A 339 4.69 -19.61 -10.85
C TYR A 339 4.86 -18.13 -10.50
N ARG A 340 6.06 -17.56 -10.70
CA ARG A 340 6.41 -16.17 -10.40
C ARG A 340 5.53 -15.16 -11.13
N ASP A 341 5.27 -15.39 -12.42
CA ASP A 341 4.48 -14.45 -13.24
C ASP A 341 3.01 -14.46 -12.86
N ASP A 342 2.45 -15.61 -12.46
CA ASP A 342 1.10 -15.72 -11.90
C ASP A 342 0.98 -14.89 -10.60
N TYR A 343 1.98 -15.01 -9.72
CA TYR A 343 2.04 -14.23 -8.47
C TYR A 343 2.10 -12.73 -8.72
N LEU A 344 3.04 -12.28 -9.55
CA LEU A 344 3.16 -10.86 -9.90
C LEU A 344 1.93 -10.36 -10.67
N GLY A 345 1.33 -11.22 -11.49
CA GLY A 345 0.07 -10.96 -12.20
C GLY A 345 -1.09 -10.73 -11.24
N GLY A 346 -1.21 -11.56 -10.21
CA GLY A 346 -2.20 -11.42 -9.14
C GLY A 346 -2.06 -10.10 -8.37
N LEU A 347 -0.83 -9.76 -7.96
CA LEU A 347 -0.54 -8.47 -7.32
C LEU A 347 -0.92 -7.29 -8.21
N ARG A 348 -0.54 -7.31 -9.50
CA ARG A 348 -0.87 -6.25 -10.46
C ARG A 348 -2.37 -6.15 -10.75
N ALA A 349 -3.10 -7.27 -10.74
CA ALA A 349 -4.55 -7.27 -10.94
C ALA A 349 -5.25 -6.48 -9.82
N LEU A 350 -4.85 -6.66 -8.58
CA LEU A 350 -5.41 -5.90 -7.46
C LEU A 350 -4.88 -4.46 -7.43
N SER A 351 -3.57 -4.27 -7.54
CA SER A 351 -2.93 -2.95 -7.41
C SER A 351 -3.31 -1.97 -8.53
N ARG A 352 -3.56 -2.45 -9.76
CA ARG A 352 -3.79 -1.60 -10.95
C ARG A 352 -5.19 -1.69 -11.53
N ARG A 353 -5.92 -2.77 -11.25
CA ARG A 353 -7.24 -3.05 -11.84
C ARG A 353 -8.33 -3.27 -10.80
N GLU A 354 -7.98 -3.15 -9.51
CA GLU A 354 -8.91 -3.30 -8.37
C GLU A 354 -9.66 -4.64 -8.40
N ARG A 355 -8.94 -5.71 -8.78
CA ARG A 355 -9.46 -7.08 -8.84
C ARG A 355 -8.72 -7.98 -7.87
N ALA A 356 -9.39 -8.39 -6.78
CA ALA A 356 -8.80 -9.21 -5.72
C ALA A 356 -8.78 -10.72 -6.07
N GLU A 357 -9.76 -11.19 -6.87
CA GLU A 357 -9.96 -12.61 -7.15
C GLU A 357 -8.73 -13.31 -7.74
N PRO A 358 -7.98 -12.72 -8.72
CA PRO A 358 -6.80 -13.39 -9.26
C PRO A 358 -5.72 -13.64 -8.22
N LEU A 359 -5.50 -12.69 -7.30
CA LEU A 359 -4.51 -12.83 -6.22
C LEU A 359 -4.95 -13.90 -5.23
N ILE A 360 -6.21 -13.87 -4.79
CA ILE A 360 -6.77 -14.84 -3.85
C ILE A 360 -6.69 -16.25 -4.45
N ALA A 361 -7.17 -16.44 -5.68
CA ALA A 361 -7.17 -17.76 -6.35
C ALA A 361 -5.74 -18.31 -6.52
N MET A 362 -4.79 -17.45 -6.89
CA MET A 362 -3.40 -17.79 -7.04
C MET A 362 -2.78 -18.27 -5.71
N LEU A 363 -2.99 -17.53 -4.61
CA LEU A 363 -2.44 -17.89 -3.31
C LEU A 363 -3.12 -19.12 -2.70
N VAL A 364 -4.42 -19.31 -2.91
CA VAL A 364 -5.12 -20.54 -2.54
C VAL A 364 -4.52 -21.75 -3.26
N LYS A 365 -4.28 -21.64 -4.56
CA LYS A 365 -3.62 -22.71 -5.33
C LYS A 365 -2.18 -22.92 -4.86
N ALA A 366 -1.45 -21.83 -4.55
CA ALA A 366 -0.10 -21.93 -4.01
C ALA A 366 -0.08 -22.64 -2.64
N HIS A 367 -1.04 -22.36 -1.78
CA HIS A 367 -1.20 -23.07 -0.50
C HIS A 367 -1.41 -24.57 -0.71
N GLN A 368 -2.26 -24.96 -1.67
CA GLN A 368 -2.54 -26.35 -1.99
C GLN A 368 -1.31 -27.12 -2.50
N PHE A 369 -0.56 -26.57 -3.46
CA PHE A 369 0.61 -27.27 -3.98
C PHE A 369 1.84 -27.19 -3.06
N SER A 370 1.91 -26.22 -2.13
CA SER A 370 2.95 -26.15 -1.11
C SER A 370 2.70 -27.11 0.06
N HIS A 371 1.48 -27.61 0.23
CA HIS A 371 1.13 -28.61 1.23
C HIS A 371 1.65 -29.99 0.78
N ARG A 372 2.91 -30.28 1.08
CA ARG A 372 3.62 -31.50 0.73
C ARG A 372 4.74 -31.81 1.70
N ARG A 373 5.31 -33.03 1.60
CA ARG A 373 6.45 -33.42 2.43
C ARG A 373 7.76 -32.89 1.84
N TYR A 374 8.59 -32.28 2.67
CA TYR A 374 9.91 -31.76 2.31
C TYR A 374 11.08 -32.59 2.90
N ALA A 375 10.83 -33.79 3.35
CA ALA A 375 11.83 -34.68 3.91
C ALA A 375 11.66 -36.12 3.38
N PRO A 376 12.78 -36.88 3.15
CA PRO A 376 14.15 -36.38 3.18
C PRO A 376 14.48 -35.43 2.04
N TYR A 377 15.52 -34.60 2.18
CA TYR A 377 15.88 -33.54 1.22
C TYR A 377 16.04 -34.02 -0.23
N PRO A 378 16.79 -35.13 -0.52
CA PRO A 378 16.95 -35.56 -1.91
C PRO A 378 15.64 -35.95 -2.60
N ASP A 379 14.70 -36.52 -1.86
CA ASP A 379 13.38 -36.87 -2.38
C ASP A 379 12.53 -35.68 -2.65
N ALA A 380 12.56 -34.67 -1.73
CA ALA A 380 11.89 -33.39 -1.89
C ALA A 380 12.42 -32.66 -3.12
N LEU A 381 13.73 -32.51 -3.26
CA LEU A 381 14.36 -31.87 -4.42
C LEU A 381 13.97 -32.56 -5.74
N LYS A 382 14.00 -33.91 -5.78
CA LYS A 382 13.59 -34.69 -6.95
C LYS A 382 12.11 -34.48 -7.29
N ASP A 383 11.23 -34.43 -6.28
CA ASP A 383 9.80 -34.18 -6.50
C ASP A 383 9.57 -32.77 -7.04
N LEU A 384 10.21 -31.73 -6.45
CA LEU A 384 10.09 -30.34 -6.91
C LEU A 384 10.61 -30.15 -8.35
N ARG A 385 11.74 -30.81 -8.71
CA ARG A 385 12.27 -30.81 -10.09
C ARG A 385 11.29 -31.46 -11.07
N ARG A 386 10.75 -32.62 -10.72
CA ARG A 386 9.75 -33.30 -11.55
C ARG A 386 8.50 -32.46 -11.79
N ARG A 387 8.18 -31.57 -10.85
CA ARG A 387 7.02 -30.67 -10.92
C ARG A 387 7.33 -29.32 -11.55
N ASN A 388 8.52 -29.14 -12.12
CA ASN A 388 8.97 -27.92 -12.79
C ASN A 388 9.06 -26.70 -11.87
N TRP A 389 9.27 -26.86 -10.55
CA TRP A 389 9.33 -25.74 -9.62
C TRP A 389 10.48 -24.78 -9.93
N PHE A 390 11.59 -25.27 -10.45
CA PHE A 390 12.79 -24.51 -10.78
C PHE A 390 12.82 -23.95 -12.22
N ALA A 391 11.83 -24.32 -13.06
CA ALA A 391 11.77 -23.84 -14.43
C ALA A 391 11.45 -22.34 -14.48
N GLU A 392 11.98 -21.67 -15.48
CA GLU A 392 11.68 -20.25 -15.74
C GLU A 392 10.19 -20.07 -16.10
N PRO A 393 9.62 -18.91 -15.75
CA PRO A 393 8.26 -18.56 -16.16
C PRO A 393 8.09 -18.64 -17.69
N GLY A 394 7.08 -19.37 -18.14
CA GLY A 394 6.79 -19.52 -19.57
C GLY A 394 7.50 -20.69 -20.28
N GLU A 395 8.58 -21.25 -19.71
CA GLU A 395 9.28 -22.40 -20.30
C GLU A 395 8.58 -23.74 -19.98
N ALA A 396 7.93 -23.83 -18.85
CA ALA A 396 7.21 -25.02 -18.41
C ALA A 396 5.90 -24.65 -17.72
N LYS A 397 5.08 -25.67 -17.48
CA LYS A 397 3.89 -25.55 -16.62
C LYS A 397 4.15 -26.22 -15.29
N LEU A 398 3.65 -25.60 -14.22
CA LEU A 398 3.65 -26.24 -12.91
C LEU A 398 2.85 -27.54 -12.96
N VAL A 399 3.48 -28.63 -12.53
CA VAL A 399 2.81 -29.91 -12.30
C VAL A 399 2.37 -29.94 -10.83
N VAL A 400 1.09 -29.97 -10.59
CA VAL A 400 0.49 -29.93 -9.25
C VAL A 400 0.44 -31.32 -8.61
#